data_b075a4a8d911a24d37705f8865ba0a45
#
_entry.id   b075a4a8d911a24d37705f8865ba0a45
#
_cell.length_a   1.000
_cell.length_b   1.000
_cell.length_c   1.000
_cell.angle_alpha   90.00
_cell.angle_beta   90.00
_cell.angle_gamma   90.00
#
_symmetry.space_group_name_H-M   'P 1'
#
loop_
_entity.id
_entity.type
_entity.pdbx_description
1 polymer ?
#
loop_
_entity_poly.entity_id
_entity_poly.type
_entity_poly.pdbx_seq_one_letter_code
_entity_poly.pdbx_strand_id
1 'polypeptide(L)'
;MRWRKARIEIMHAPARSHRPCRASLGPLVLLAWAIATSSAPGRAVAEDSAPQPATPEIESVYDPYRGMDRDGRIPEVDKARLVDHPERWRYIPEGRIKPGNAFKRFLVSSFALPIFFHNADVGTGVGIALTDIDFRQQRRREFLGGFFSYTTEGQQSYVLRWRRWLKHVDLPEGGILQEERSFLGAGGGYRKTLTRRFFGIGPTTNEDDETSYSDEVVFLDLGLAHSLPGKLDDFVFEVGLRGEGHWLDHGRVGGQPSMESPSAPADFQFLFRESQEVALGWLGAGLRYDTRDSQRNPYRGTAVGGSIDAALAQTDGDVGAIYSLFADQVFTVWPIFHDGGTKDEENPPTDTLAFHFESRLSSGDLPFFARPTLGGSEIQRGFIEGRWRDDAVWSAATEYRFWLLPRGFTVWRHIRIERIGAAVFYEVGGVGEDGTRLFHESLIQSYGVSGRVTIERAALFRADFGFSDEGFNFSAGFGLSF
;
A
#
# COMPACT_ATOMS: atom_id res chain seq x y z
N MET A 1 18.12 -14.86 35.54
CA MET A 1 17.51 -16.15 35.93
C MET A 1 17.54 -17.03 34.70
N ARG A 2 18.12 -18.23 34.77
CA ARG A 2 18.35 -19.09 33.60
C ARG A 2 17.07 -19.86 33.26
N TRP A 3 16.44 -19.62 32.11
CA TRP A 3 15.34 -20.41 31.59
C TRP A 3 15.89 -21.68 30.92
N ARG A 4 15.41 -22.84 31.36
CA ARG A 4 15.74 -24.14 30.79
C ARG A 4 14.88 -24.38 29.54
N LYS A 5 15.53 -24.67 28.40
CA LYS A 5 14.91 -25.20 27.17
C LYS A 5 14.16 -26.51 27.50
N ALA A 6 12.85 -26.50 27.32
CA ALA A 6 12.05 -27.71 27.26
C ALA A 6 11.98 -28.19 25.82
N ARG A 7 12.62 -29.32 25.53
CA ARG A 7 12.52 -29.99 24.23
C ARG A 7 11.26 -30.86 24.25
N ILE A 8 10.31 -30.58 23.38
CA ILE A 8 9.13 -31.43 23.17
C ILE A 8 9.44 -32.36 21.99
N GLU A 9 9.48 -33.67 22.25
CA GLU A 9 9.54 -34.71 21.21
C GLU A 9 8.13 -34.89 20.62
N ILE A 10 7.99 -34.66 19.32
CA ILE A 10 6.75 -34.87 18.59
C ILE A 10 6.70 -36.33 18.10
N MET A 11 5.73 -37.08 18.59
CA MET A 11 5.38 -38.41 18.08
C MET A 11 4.64 -38.28 16.73
N HIS A 12 5.14 -38.99 15.74
CA HIS A 12 4.50 -39.11 14.40
C HIS A 12 3.19 -39.90 14.50
N ALA A 13 2.10 -39.33 13.97
CA ALA A 13 0.84 -40.02 13.68
C ALA A 13 0.64 -40.13 12.15
N PRO A 14 -0.02 -41.23 11.68
CA PRO A 14 -0.03 -41.55 10.23
C PRO A 14 -1.02 -40.76 9.41
N ALA A 15 -0.63 -40.54 8.16
CA ALA A 15 -1.37 -39.85 7.10
C ALA A 15 -2.84 -40.32 6.93
N ARG A 16 -3.76 -39.37 6.87
CA ARG A 16 -5.15 -39.57 6.44
C ARG A 16 -5.45 -38.80 5.15
N SER A 17 -6.23 -39.47 4.32
CA SER A 17 -6.62 -39.20 2.95
C SER A 17 -7.24 -37.83 2.70
N HIS A 18 -6.78 -37.19 1.62
CA HIS A 18 -7.31 -35.96 1.04
C HIS A 18 -8.82 -36.04 0.70
N ARG A 19 -9.58 -35.09 1.20
CA ARG A 19 -10.86 -34.69 0.60
C ARG A 19 -10.66 -33.31 -0.04
N PRO A 20 -11.16 -33.07 -1.28
CA PRO A 20 -11.02 -31.77 -1.92
C PRO A 20 -11.86 -30.72 -1.16
N CYS A 21 -11.20 -29.69 -0.68
CA CYS A 21 -11.84 -28.51 -0.11
C CYS A 21 -12.61 -27.78 -1.22
N ARG A 22 -13.90 -27.55 -1.01
CA ARG A 22 -14.70 -26.67 -1.89
C ARG A 22 -14.21 -25.26 -1.72
N ALA A 23 -13.63 -24.70 -2.79
CA ALA A 23 -13.30 -23.28 -2.87
C ALA A 23 -14.55 -22.44 -2.57
N SER A 24 -14.55 -21.75 -1.44
CA SER A 24 -15.47 -20.66 -1.20
C SER A 24 -15.02 -19.50 -2.10
N LEU A 25 -15.83 -19.16 -3.09
CA LEU A 25 -15.67 -17.95 -3.87
C LEU A 25 -15.55 -16.76 -2.92
N GLY A 26 -14.35 -16.21 -2.85
CA GLY A 26 -14.04 -15.02 -2.06
C GLY A 26 -14.86 -13.80 -2.52
N PRO A 27 -14.81 -12.71 -1.78
CA PRO A 27 -15.72 -11.58 -1.92
C PRO A 27 -15.63 -10.94 -3.29
N LEU A 28 -16.78 -10.83 -3.96
CA LEU A 28 -16.95 -9.98 -5.14
C LEU A 28 -16.85 -8.52 -4.66
N VAL A 29 -15.69 -7.90 -4.85
CA VAL A 29 -15.53 -6.46 -4.68
C VAL A 29 -16.17 -5.79 -5.88
N LEU A 30 -17.44 -5.42 -5.75
CA LEU A 30 -18.11 -4.55 -6.71
C LEU A 30 -17.61 -3.12 -6.51
N LEU A 31 -16.69 -2.67 -7.38
CA LEU A 31 -16.28 -1.29 -7.50
C LEU A 31 -17.44 -0.49 -8.12
N ALA A 32 -18.37 -0.01 -7.30
CA ALA A 32 -19.47 0.83 -7.76
C ALA A 32 -19.03 2.29 -7.80
N TRP A 33 -19.00 2.87 -8.99
CA TRP A 33 -18.82 4.29 -9.22
C TRP A 33 -20.10 5.04 -8.86
N ALA A 34 -20.13 5.72 -7.72
CA ALA A 34 -21.23 6.62 -7.39
C ALA A 34 -20.99 8.01 -7.99
N ILE A 35 -21.85 8.37 -8.92
CA ILE A 35 -21.94 9.67 -9.54
C ILE A 35 -22.63 10.62 -8.56
N ALA A 36 -21.93 11.65 -8.09
CA ALA A 36 -22.58 12.75 -7.40
C ALA A 36 -23.46 13.50 -8.40
N THR A 37 -24.76 13.29 -8.32
CA THR A 37 -25.75 14.04 -9.09
C THR A 37 -25.83 15.46 -8.56
N SER A 38 -25.23 16.43 -9.25
CA SER A 38 -25.59 17.81 -9.07
C SER A 38 -26.89 18.09 -9.84
N SER A 39 -27.86 18.63 -9.12
CA SER A 39 -29.18 19.04 -9.57
C SER A 39 -29.14 19.81 -10.91
N ALA A 40 -30.06 19.45 -11.83
CA ALA A 40 -30.28 20.11 -13.06
C ALA A 40 -30.80 21.56 -12.83
N PRO A 41 -30.33 22.54 -13.60
CA PRO A 41 -30.96 23.88 -13.62
C PRO A 41 -32.20 23.88 -14.51
N GLY A 42 -33.25 24.51 -13.99
CA GLY A 42 -34.48 24.73 -14.70
C GLY A 42 -34.31 25.53 -15.99
N ARG A 43 -35.15 25.20 -16.93
CA ARG A 43 -35.28 25.81 -18.27
C ARG A 43 -35.77 27.24 -18.13
N ALA A 44 -34.89 28.22 -18.37
CA ALA A 44 -35.28 29.60 -18.53
C ALA A 44 -35.55 29.91 -20.04
N VAL A 45 -36.65 30.61 -20.27
CA VAL A 45 -37.11 31.09 -21.59
C VAL A 45 -36.13 32.13 -22.09
N ALA A 46 -35.78 32.05 -23.37
CA ALA A 46 -34.90 33.00 -24.05
C ALA A 46 -35.59 34.36 -24.21
N GLU A 47 -35.00 35.40 -23.67
CA GLU A 47 -35.19 36.78 -24.05
C GLU A 47 -33.98 37.25 -24.88
N ASP A 48 -34.32 37.79 -26.05
CA ASP A 48 -33.39 38.30 -27.07
C ASP A 48 -32.74 39.61 -26.55
N SER A 49 -31.48 39.54 -26.14
CA SER A 49 -30.72 40.73 -25.73
C SER A 49 -29.35 40.75 -26.39
N ALA A 50 -28.98 41.94 -26.88
CA ALA A 50 -27.78 42.31 -27.62
C ALA A 50 -26.47 41.68 -27.05
N PRO A 51 -25.41 41.52 -27.88
CA PRO A 51 -24.18 40.87 -27.45
C PRO A 51 -23.51 41.68 -26.33
N GLN A 52 -23.61 41.18 -25.13
CA GLN A 52 -22.76 41.62 -24.03
C GLN A 52 -21.31 41.20 -24.30
N PRO A 53 -20.31 42.03 -23.94
CA PRO A 53 -18.92 41.66 -24.05
C PRO A 53 -18.70 40.37 -23.29
N ALA A 54 -18.09 39.38 -23.95
CA ALA A 54 -17.81 38.08 -23.41
C ALA A 54 -17.17 38.23 -22.03
N THR A 55 -17.91 37.90 -20.99
CA THR A 55 -17.35 37.71 -19.65
C THR A 55 -16.26 36.64 -19.79
N PRO A 56 -15.03 36.87 -19.32
CA PRO A 56 -14.00 35.89 -19.46
C PRO A 56 -14.51 34.57 -18.83
N GLU A 57 -14.61 33.57 -19.67
CA GLU A 57 -15.02 32.22 -19.27
C GLU A 57 -14.17 31.82 -18.07
N ILE A 58 -14.78 31.64 -16.90
CA ILE A 58 -14.07 31.25 -15.71
C ILE A 58 -13.53 29.87 -16.03
N GLU A 59 -12.25 29.80 -16.40
CA GLU A 59 -11.52 28.54 -16.60
C GLU A 59 -11.85 27.59 -15.46
N SER A 60 -12.24 26.38 -15.82
CA SER A 60 -12.59 25.37 -14.84
C SER A 60 -11.47 25.26 -13.78
N VAL A 61 -11.85 25.21 -12.54
CA VAL A 61 -10.95 25.26 -11.38
C VAL A 61 -9.92 24.11 -11.41
N TYR A 62 -10.23 23.05 -12.14
CA TYR A 62 -9.35 21.88 -12.35
C TYR A 62 -9.52 21.39 -13.80
N ASP A 63 -8.43 21.34 -14.53
CA ASP A 63 -8.35 20.76 -15.87
C ASP A 63 -7.40 19.56 -15.86
N PRO A 64 -7.92 18.31 -15.90
CA PRO A 64 -7.10 17.12 -15.93
C PRO A 64 -6.29 16.96 -17.22
N TYR A 65 -6.63 17.74 -18.26
CA TYR A 65 -5.95 17.74 -19.55
C TYR A 65 -4.89 18.83 -19.68
N ARG A 66 -4.77 19.71 -18.70
CA ARG A 66 -3.80 20.80 -18.78
C ARG A 66 -2.39 20.28 -18.95
N GLY A 67 -1.71 20.81 -19.96
CA GLY A 67 -0.37 20.36 -20.34
C GLY A 67 -0.33 19.01 -21.08
N MET A 68 -1.49 18.48 -21.49
CA MET A 68 -1.58 17.30 -22.37
C MET A 68 -1.90 17.73 -23.80
N ASP A 69 -1.35 17.01 -24.77
CA ASP A 69 -1.77 17.09 -26.15
C ASP A 69 -3.06 16.29 -26.41
N ARG A 70 -3.55 16.32 -27.68
CA ARG A 70 -4.79 15.61 -28.08
C ARG A 70 -4.68 14.08 -27.90
N ASP A 71 -3.47 13.54 -27.96
CA ASP A 71 -3.19 12.12 -27.84
C ASP A 71 -2.97 11.68 -26.37
N GLY A 72 -3.09 12.61 -25.43
CA GLY A 72 -2.91 12.35 -24.00
C GLY A 72 -1.45 12.31 -23.57
N ARG A 73 -0.52 12.88 -24.37
CA ARG A 73 0.91 13.01 -24.03
C ARG A 73 1.12 14.32 -23.26
N ILE A 74 2.05 14.29 -22.35
CA ILE A 74 2.56 15.49 -21.70
C ILE A 74 3.92 15.78 -22.34
N PRO A 75 4.13 16.94 -22.98
CA PRO A 75 5.44 17.30 -23.50
C PRO A 75 6.51 17.29 -22.42
N GLU A 76 7.69 16.84 -22.79
CA GLU A 76 8.84 16.86 -21.88
C GLU A 76 9.16 18.30 -21.45
N VAL A 77 9.48 18.45 -20.16
CA VAL A 77 9.90 19.73 -19.57
C VAL A 77 11.42 19.70 -19.38
N ASP A 78 12.13 20.74 -19.81
CA ASP A 78 13.57 20.89 -19.60
C ASP A 78 13.87 21.10 -18.10
N LYS A 79 13.95 20.00 -17.37
CA LYS A 79 14.22 19.95 -15.93
C LYS A 79 15.71 20.12 -15.61
N ALA A 80 16.58 19.80 -16.55
CA ALA A 80 18.04 19.75 -16.33
C ALA A 80 18.66 21.09 -15.96
N ARG A 81 18.00 22.19 -16.32
CA ARG A 81 18.43 23.55 -15.95
C ARG A 81 17.97 24.01 -14.57
N LEU A 82 17.05 23.26 -13.95
CA LEU A 82 16.35 23.68 -12.75
C LEU A 82 16.72 22.82 -11.53
N VAL A 83 17.07 21.57 -11.78
CA VAL A 83 17.30 20.61 -10.71
C VAL A 83 18.44 19.64 -11.07
N ASP A 84 19.15 19.18 -10.06
CA ASP A 84 20.08 18.07 -10.18
C ASP A 84 19.30 16.76 -10.31
N HIS A 85 19.82 15.79 -11.07
CA HIS A 85 19.15 14.49 -11.31
C HIS A 85 17.71 14.62 -11.81
N PRO A 86 17.47 15.26 -12.98
CA PRO A 86 16.15 15.61 -13.49
C PRO A 86 15.21 14.41 -13.67
N GLU A 87 15.75 13.20 -13.85
CA GLU A 87 15.02 11.94 -13.97
C GLU A 87 14.23 11.57 -12.70
N ARG A 88 14.63 12.07 -11.55
CA ARG A 88 14.00 11.82 -10.24
C ARG A 88 12.90 12.83 -9.91
N TRP A 89 12.80 13.90 -10.69
CA TRP A 89 11.82 14.94 -10.49
C TRP A 89 10.61 14.72 -11.39
N ARG A 90 9.49 14.56 -10.78
CA ARG A 90 8.21 14.42 -11.47
C ARG A 90 7.66 15.78 -11.82
N TYR A 91 7.35 16.00 -13.08
CA TYR A 91 6.58 17.15 -13.50
C TYR A 91 5.09 16.90 -13.27
N ILE A 92 4.43 17.85 -12.60
CA ILE A 92 2.99 17.84 -12.39
C ILE A 92 2.44 19.11 -13.03
N PRO A 93 1.75 19.01 -14.18
CA PRO A 93 1.05 20.13 -14.76
C PRO A 93 -0.02 20.60 -13.79
N GLU A 94 0.04 21.83 -13.36
CA GLU A 94 -0.87 22.35 -12.37
C GLU A 94 -2.20 22.72 -13.00
N GLY A 95 -3.28 22.05 -12.61
CA GLY A 95 -4.61 22.62 -12.69
C GLY A 95 -4.74 23.64 -11.57
N ARG A 96 -4.76 24.94 -11.87
CA ARG A 96 -4.88 25.95 -10.82
C ARG A 96 -6.26 25.93 -10.20
N ILE A 97 -6.29 25.66 -8.92
CA ILE A 97 -7.47 25.89 -8.10
C ILE A 97 -7.56 27.40 -7.87
N LYS A 98 -8.54 28.07 -8.49
CA LYS A 98 -8.74 29.49 -8.28
C LYS A 98 -9.12 29.79 -6.82
N PRO A 99 -8.71 30.97 -6.28
CA PRO A 99 -9.16 31.42 -4.98
C PRO A 99 -10.68 31.40 -4.88
N GLY A 100 -11.22 30.81 -3.85
CA GLY A 100 -12.67 30.69 -3.66
C GLY A 100 -13.00 30.16 -2.27
N ASN A 101 -14.26 29.81 -2.04
CA ASN A 101 -14.72 29.21 -0.80
C ASN A 101 -13.96 27.90 -0.52
N ALA A 102 -13.46 27.72 0.69
CA ALA A 102 -12.68 26.55 1.11
C ALA A 102 -13.38 25.21 0.80
N PHE A 103 -14.70 25.17 0.90
CA PHE A 103 -15.49 23.98 0.57
C PHE A 103 -15.50 23.66 -0.94
N LYS A 104 -15.65 24.67 -1.80
CA LYS A 104 -15.57 24.48 -3.26
C LYS A 104 -14.18 23.99 -3.68
N ARG A 105 -13.13 24.49 -3.04
CA ARG A 105 -11.76 24.06 -3.30
C ARG A 105 -11.52 22.63 -2.87
N PHE A 106 -12.00 22.26 -1.68
CA PHE A 106 -11.96 20.88 -1.20
C PHE A 106 -12.63 19.92 -2.20
N LEU A 107 -13.79 20.27 -2.74
CA LEU A 107 -14.49 19.44 -3.74
C LEU A 107 -13.71 19.26 -5.05
N VAL A 108 -12.80 20.17 -5.38
CA VAL A 108 -12.01 20.11 -6.62
C VAL A 108 -10.70 19.37 -6.44
N SER A 109 -10.01 19.56 -5.30
CA SER A 109 -8.75 18.88 -5.00
C SER A 109 -8.95 17.50 -4.39
N SER A 110 -10.17 17.20 -3.93
CA SER A 110 -10.49 15.99 -3.23
C SER A 110 -11.15 14.95 -4.12
N PHE A 111 -10.74 13.73 -3.96
CA PHE A 111 -11.32 12.56 -4.58
C PHE A 111 -11.93 11.67 -3.51
N ALA A 112 -13.20 11.32 -3.67
CA ALA A 112 -13.93 10.43 -2.78
C ALA A 112 -14.36 9.18 -3.54
N LEU A 113 -13.90 8.02 -3.09
CA LEU A 113 -14.28 6.73 -3.64
C LEU A 113 -15.15 5.98 -2.62
N PRO A 114 -16.45 5.84 -2.85
CA PRO A 114 -17.27 4.96 -2.05
C PRO A 114 -16.91 3.50 -2.35
N ILE A 115 -16.87 2.69 -1.31
CA ILE A 115 -16.52 1.28 -1.38
C ILE A 115 -17.66 0.49 -0.73
N PHE A 116 -18.13 -0.53 -1.44
CA PHE A 116 -19.11 -1.48 -0.93
C PHE A 116 -18.51 -2.87 -1.05
N PHE A 117 -18.61 -3.65 -0.01
CA PHE A 117 -18.09 -5.01 -0.01
C PHE A 117 -18.96 -5.92 0.85
N HIS A 118 -18.88 -7.21 0.58
CA HIS A 118 -19.51 -8.24 1.38
C HIS A 118 -18.52 -9.39 1.56
N ASN A 119 -18.40 -9.85 2.78
CA ASN A 119 -17.61 -11.04 3.13
C ASN A 119 -18.39 -11.82 4.19
N ALA A 120 -18.36 -13.15 4.13
CA ALA A 120 -19.10 -14.01 5.03
C ALA A 120 -18.74 -13.79 6.52
N ASP A 121 -17.47 -13.46 6.80
CA ASP A 121 -16.96 -13.32 8.17
C ASP A 121 -17.24 -11.94 8.78
N VAL A 122 -17.29 -10.89 7.96
CA VAL A 122 -17.45 -9.51 8.43
C VAL A 122 -18.76 -8.86 8.00
N GLY A 123 -19.58 -9.57 7.22
CA GLY A 123 -20.87 -9.10 6.72
C GLY A 123 -20.75 -8.09 5.57
N THR A 124 -21.77 -7.24 5.44
CA THR A 124 -21.80 -6.17 4.43
C THR A 124 -21.14 -4.92 4.97
N GLY A 125 -20.17 -4.39 4.23
CA GLY A 125 -19.42 -3.20 4.57
C GLY A 125 -19.67 -2.04 3.62
N VAL A 126 -19.62 -0.86 4.18
CA VAL A 126 -19.58 0.40 3.45
C VAL A 126 -18.35 1.17 3.88
N GLY A 127 -17.71 1.84 2.95
CA GLY A 127 -16.53 2.65 3.23
C GLY A 127 -16.43 3.82 2.28
N ILE A 128 -15.53 4.73 2.61
CA ILE A 128 -15.15 5.85 1.77
C ILE A 128 -13.64 6.07 1.87
N ALA A 129 -12.97 6.05 0.74
CA ALA A 129 -11.60 6.54 0.62
C ALA A 129 -11.64 7.99 0.17
N LEU A 130 -11.04 8.87 0.97
CA LEU A 130 -10.93 10.29 0.70
C LEU A 130 -9.48 10.65 0.41
N THR A 131 -9.25 11.50 -0.57
CA THR A 131 -7.92 11.98 -0.91
C THR A 131 -8.00 13.44 -1.29
N ASP A 132 -7.27 14.31 -0.60
CA ASP A 132 -7.03 15.69 -1.04
C ASP A 132 -5.57 15.79 -1.53
N ILE A 133 -5.43 15.97 -2.84
CA ILE A 133 -4.13 16.00 -3.51
C ILE A 133 -3.44 17.38 -3.45
N ASP A 134 -4.14 18.39 -2.99
CA ASP A 134 -3.61 19.76 -2.81
C ASP A 134 -4.02 20.33 -1.45
N PHE A 135 -3.81 19.53 -0.42
CA PHE A 135 -4.18 19.88 0.96
C PHE A 135 -3.57 21.22 1.36
N ARG A 136 -4.36 22.07 1.96
CA ARG A 136 -4.04 23.44 2.33
C ARG A 136 -3.60 24.33 1.14
N GLN A 137 -3.85 23.90 -0.10
CA GLN A 137 -3.54 24.65 -1.33
C GLN A 137 -2.05 25.02 -1.46
N GLN A 138 -1.21 24.03 -1.20
CA GLN A 138 0.25 24.14 -1.28
C GLN A 138 0.81 23.77 -2.65
N ARG A 139 0.02 23.89 -3.72
CA ARG A 139 0.40 23.52 -5.09
C ARG A 139 0.87 22.07 -5.16
N ARG A 140 0.04 21.16 -4.67
CA ARG A 140 0.33 19.72 -4.57
C ARG A 140 1.55 19.31 -3.71
N ARG A 141 2.09 20.24 -2.94
CA ARG A 141 3.17 19.94 -1.98
C ARG A 141 2.70 19.12 -0.78
N GLU A 142 1.41 19.16 -0.51
CA GLU A 142 0.81 18.43 0.59
C GLU A 142 -0.34 17.55 0.13
N PHE A 143 -0.44 16.41 0.76
CA PHE A 143 -1.45 15.40 0.53
C PHE A 143 -2.12 15.05 1.85
N LEU A 144 -3.43 14.88 1.83
CA LEU A 144 -4.20 14.29 2.92
C LEU A 144 -5.02 13.13 2.36
N GLY A 145 -4.88 11.95 2.94
CA GLY A 145 -5.70 10.78 2.64
C GLY A 145 -6.44 10.29 3.85
N GLY A 146 -7.61 9.71 3.65
CA GLY A 146 -8.40 9.07 4.71
C GLY A 146 -9.12 7.84 4.20
N PHE A 147 -9.29 6.87 5.08
CA PHE A 147 -10.10 5.69 4.82
C PHE A 147 -11.02 5.44 6.00
N PHE A 148 -12.31 5.37 5.73
CA PHE A 148 -13.36 5.20 6.73
C PHE A 148 -14.26 4.06 6.30
N SER A 149 -14.42 3.05 7.12
CA SER A 149 -15.31 1.92 6.81
C SER A 149 -15.97 1.33 8.06
N TYR A 150 -17.13 0.73 7.84
CA TYR A 150 -17.89 0.01 8.85
C TYR A 150 -18.63 -1.16 8.21
N THR A 151 -18.72 -2.28 8.93
CA THR A 151 -19.43 -3.48 8.47
C THR A 151 -20.57 -3.86 9.44
N THR A 152 -21.52 -4.65 8.96
CA THR A 152 -22.65 -5.11 9.76
C THR A 152 -22.24 -5.94 10.97
N GLU A 153 -21.11 -6.65 10.89
CA GLU A 153 -20.55 -7.44 12.01
C GLU A 153 -19.64 -6.62 12.93
N GLY A 154 -19.44 -5.32 12.63
CA GLY A 154 -18.74 -4.39 13.50
C GLY A 154 -17.23 -4.26 13.21
N GLN A 155 -16.72 -4.74 12.09
CA GLN A 155 -15.37 -4.39 11.64
C GLN A 155 -15.33 -2.92 11.26
N GLN A 156 -14.27 -2.22 11.64
CA GLN A 156 -14.17 -0.76 11.50
C GLN A 156 -12.76 -0.34 11.09
N SER A 157 -12.67 0.76 10.33
CA SER A 157 -11.41 1.42 10.05
C SER A 157 -11.64 2.92 9.89
N TYR A 158 -10.92 3.73 10.65
CA TYR A 158 -10.94 5.19 10.60
C TYR A 158 -9.50 5.67 10.61
N VAL A 159 -8.92 5.94 9.43
CA VAL A 159 -7.51 6.24 9.26
C VAL A 159 -7.34 7.54 8.51
N LEU A 160 -6.43 8.39 8.98
CA LEU A 160 -5.96 9.58 8.30
C LEU A 160 -4.45 9.50 8.07
N ARG A 161 -4.00 10.02 6.94
CA ARG A 161 -2.61 10.11 6.53
C ARG A 161 -2.35 11.45 5.89
N TRP A 162 -1.34 12.17 6.40
CA TRP A 162 -0.84 13.41 5.83
C TRP A 162 0.59 13.23 5.38
N ARG A 163 0.97 13.91 4.27
CA ARG A 163 2.33 13.95 3.75
C ARG A 163 2.64 15.31 3.17
N ARG A 164 3.86 15.80 3.44
CA ARG A 164 4.43 17.00 2.83
C ARG A 164 5.76 16.67 2.20
N TRP A 165 5.89 16.91 0.91
CA TRP A 165 7.14 16.76 0.19
C TRP A 165 8.04 17.96 0.46
N LEU A 166 9.31 17.71 0.73
CA LEU A 166 10.29 18.72 1.12
C LEU A 166 10.97 19.33 -0.09
N LYS A 167 11.23 18.54 -1.13
CA LYS A 167 11.80 18.99 -2.40
C LYS A 167 10.69 19.25 -3.41
N HIS A 168 10.45 20.55 -3.69
CA HIS A 168 9.34 21.04 -4.51
C HIS A 168 9.73 22.37 -5.13
N VAL A 169 9.63 22.49 -6.46
CA VAL A 169 9.97 23.68 -7.24
C VAL A 169 8.78 24.12 -8.06
N ASP A 170 8.44 25.40 -7.92
CA ASP A 170 7.40 26.05 -8.72
C ASP A 170 7.97 26.51 -10.06
N LEU A 171 7.31 26.17 -11.17
CA LEU A 171 7.71 26.61 -12.49
C LEU A 171 7.05 27.96 -12.86
N PRO A 172 7.80 28.92 -13.46
CA PRO A 172 7.27 30.22 -13.85
C PRO A 172 6.11 30.12 -14.87
N GLU A 173 6.20 29.15 -15.77
CA GLU A 173 5.22 28.90 -16.84
C GLU A 173 3.99 28.11 -16.38
N GLY A 174 3.94 27.74 -15.12
CA GLY A 174 2.92 26.89 -14.52
C GLY A 174 3.39 25.44 -14.39
N GLY A 175 2.76 24.72 -13.47
CA GLY A 175 3.21 23.39 -13.06
C GLY A 175 4.27 23.43 -11.97
N ILE A 176 4.62 22.25 -11.50
CA ILE A 176 5.59 22.04 -10.43
C ILE A 176 6.52 20.88 -10.74
N LEU A 177 7.71 20.93 -10.19
CA LEU A 177 8.61 19.78 -10.08
C LEU A 177 8.61 19.29 -8.64
N GLN A 178 8.49 17.99 -8.44
CA GLN A 178 8.44 17.37 -7.12
C GLN A 178 9.32 16.12 -7.10
N GLU A 179 10.18 16.05 -6.11
CA GLU A 179 10.99 14.87 -5.80
C GLU A 179 10.35 14.16 -4.61
N GLU A 180 10.08 12.87 -4.72
CA GLU A 180 9.23 12.15 -3.77
C GLU A 180 10.00 11.43 -2.66
N ARG A 181 11.34 11.37 -2.68
CA ARG A 181 12.18 10.68 -1.69
C ARG A 181 12.27 11.43 -0.35
N SER A 182 12.05 12.77 -0.39
CA SER A 182 12.17 13.63 0.79
C SER A 182 10.79 14.12 1.22
N PHE A 183 10.33 13.68 2.39
CA PHE A 183 9.01 14.05 2.90
C PHE A 183 8.94 14.03 4.41
N LEU A 184 7.97 14.77 4.95
CA LEU A 184 7.47 14.67 6.31
C LEU A 184 6.07 14.04 6.25
N GLY A 185 5.81 13.05 7.09
CA GLY A 185 4.54 12.35 7.16
C GLY A 185 4.01 12.23 8.58
N ALA A 186 2.69 12.19 8.69
CA ALA A 186 1.99 11.86 9.92
C ALA A 186 0.78 11.01 9.59
N GLY A 187 0.45 10.09 10.45
CA GLY A 187 -0.72 9.26 10.32
C GLY A 187 -1.29 8.87 11.66
N GLY A 188 -2.52 8.42 11.67
CA GLY A 188 -3.13 7.90 12.87
C GLY A 188 -4.54 7.42 12.60
N GLY A 189 -5.07 6.68 13.54
CA GLY A 189 -6.40 6.17 13.40
C GLY A 189 -6.76 5.09 14.39
N TYR A 190 -7.90 4.51 14.11
CA TYR A 190 -8.47 3.38 14.80
C TYR A 190 -8.85 2.31 13.79
N ARG A 191 -8.54 1.05 14.11
CA ARG A 191 -8.98 -0.13 13.36
C ARG A 191 -9.47 -1.19 14.31
N LYS A 192 -10.54 -1.86 13.91
CA LYS A 192 -11.03 -3.08 14.52
C LYS A 192 -11.15 -4.12 13.43
N THR A 193 -10.24 -5.10 13.43
CA THR A 193 -10.19 -6.23 12.48
C THR A 193 -10.69 -7.48 13.18
N LEU A 194 -11.75 -8.09 12.69
CA LEU A 194 -12.41 -9.24 13.33
C LEU A 194 -11.83 -10.58 12.92
N THR A 195 -11.00 -10.60 11.85
CA THR A 195 -10.63 -11.80 11.10
C THR A 195 -9.13 -11.95 10.95
N ARG A 196 -8.36 -11.59 11.99
CA ARG A 196 -6.93 -11.91 12.02
C ARG A 196 -6.77 -13.41 12.17
N ARG A 197 -5.85 -13.99 11.38
CA ARG A 197 -5.59 -15.43 11.37
C ARG A 197 -4.24 -15.73 12.01
N PHE A 198 -4.15 -16.90 12.63
CA PHE A 198 -2.92 -17.38 13.25
C PHE A 198 -2.81 -18.90 13.07
N PHE A 199 -1.65 -19.34 12.59
CA PHE A 199 -1.36 -20.74 12.25
C PHE A 199 -0.24 -21.31 13.12
N GLY A 200 0.26 -20.53 14.10
CA GLY A 200 1.44 -20.87 14.89
C GLY A 200 2.67 -20.06 14.51
N ILE A 201 3.79 -20.42 15.11
CA ILE A 201 5.11 -19.81 14.89
C ILE A 201 6.03 -20.88 14.30
N GLY A 202 6.74 -20.53 13.22
CA GLY A 202 7.71 -21.40 12.57
C GLY A 202 7.39 -21.74 11.12
N PRO A 203 8.34 -22.44 10.44
CA PRO A 203 8.23 -22.80 9.03
C PRO A 203 7.32 -24.00 8.75
N THR A 204 7.00 -24.80 9.76
CA THR A 204 6.27 -26.07 9.61
C THR A 204 4.84 -26.00 10.14
N THR A 205 4.29 -24.79 10.21
CA THR A 205 2.89 -24.60 10.64
C THR A 205 1.91 -25.17 9.62
N ASN A 206 0.87 -25.85 10.13
CA ASN A 206 -0.13 -26.51 9.32
C ASN A 206 -1.31 -25.56 9.04
N GLU A 207 -1.86 -25.61 7.82
CA GLU A 207 -3.10 -24.91 7.46
C GLU A 207 -4.29 -25.37 8.34
N ASP A 208 -4.33 -26.64 8.73
CA ASP A 208 -5.38 -27.21 9.57
C ASP A 208 -5.37 -26.68 11.02
N ASP A 209 -4.27 -26.06 11.48
CA ASP A 209 -4.15 -25.44 12.81
C ASP A 209 -4.64 -23.99 12.83
N GLU A 210 -5.33 -23.56 11.78
CA GLU A 210 -5.86 -22.21 11.67
C GLU A 210 -6.75 -21.84 12.87
N THR A 211 -6.40 -20.73 13.49
CA THR A 211 -7.21 -20.05 14.51
C THR A 211 -7.41 -18.57 14.13
N SER A 212 -8.30 -17.89 14.84
CA SER A 212 -8.54 -16.47 14.57
C SER A 212 -8.57 -15.65 15.87
N TYR A 213 -8.30 -14.36 15.73
CA TYR A 213 -8.48 -13.36 16.79
C TYR A 213 -8.95 -12.05 16.17
N SER A 214 -9.60 -11.21 16.96
CA SER A 214 -9.85 -9.83 16.60
C SER A 214 -8.76 -8.94 17.19
N ASP A 215 -8.40 -7.89 16.45
CA ASP A 215 -7.43 -6.90 16.87
C ASP A 215 -8.04 -5.51 16.74
N GLU A 216 -8.19 -4.85 17.87
CA GLU A 216 -8.63 -3.47 17.98
C GLU A 216 -7.43 -2.60 18.28
N VAL A 217 -7.08 -1.68 17.37
CA VAL A 217 -5.87 -0.89 17.47
C VAL A 217 -6.13 0.60 17.30
N VAL A 218 -5.57 1.41 18.22
CA VAL A 218 -5.39 2.85 18.07
C VAL A 218 -3.92 3.11 17.80
N PHE A 219 -3.60 3.92 16.79
CA PHE A 219 -2.22 4.20 16.45
C PHE A 219 -1.99 5.66 16.03
N LEU A 220 -0.75 6.11 16.24
CA LEU A 220 -0.22 7.38 15.75
C LEU A 220 1.19 7.14 15.23
N ASP A 221 1.49 7.64 14.04
CA ASP A 221 2.82 7.56 13.44
C ASP A 221 3.29 8.93 12.91
N LEU A 222 4.58 9.20 13.07
CA LEU A 222 5.28 10.34 12.51
C LEU A 222 6.52 9.84 11.77
N GLY A 223 6.84 10.42 10.62
CA GLY A 223 7.99 9.99 9.84
C GLY A 223 8.62 11.14 9.07
N LEU A 224 9.93 11.10 8.99
CA LEU A 224 10.75 11.97 8.16
C LEU A 224 11.62 11.09 7.26
N ALA A 225 11.59 11.34 5.96
CA ALA A 225 12.58 10.84 5.01
C ALA A 225 13.25 12.04 4.33
N HIS A 226 14.56 12.00 4.17
CA HIS A 226 15.29 13.09 3.52
C HIS A 226 16.53 12.56 2.79
N SER A 227 16.68 12.89 1.50
CA SER A 227 17.90 12.60 0.77
C SER A 227 19.04 13.54 1.23
N LEU A 228 20.25 12.99 1.32
CA LEU A 228 21.43 13.72 1.75
C LEU A 228 21.82 14.78 0.71
N PRO A 229 22.48 15.85 1.11
CA PRO A 229 22.84 16.93 0.17
C PRO A 229 24.02 16.57 -0.75
N GLY A 230 24.06 17.21 -1.91
CA GLY A 230 25.21 17.19 -2.83
C GLY A 230 25.45 15.80 -3.44
N LYS A 231 26.68 15.34 -3.46
CA LYS A 231 27.06 14.05 -4.07
C LYS A 231 26.47 12.80 -3.37
N LEU A 232 25.90 12.97 -2.20
CA LEU A 232 25.26 11.91 -1.43
C LEU A 232 23.74 11.90 -1.62
N ASP A 233 23.19 12.62 -2.58
CA ASP A 233 21.75 12.71 -2.84
C ASP A 233 21.08 11.36 -3.16
N ASP A 234 21.86 10.36 -3.56
CA ASP A 234 21.38 8.98 -3.72
C ASP A 234 20.99 8.32 -2.39
N PHE A 235 21.55 8.80 -1.29
CA PHE A 235 21.23 8.25 0.03
C PHE A 235 20.10 9.02 0.69
N VAL A 236 19.14 8.27 1.19
CA VAL A 236 17.98 8.78 1.93
C VAL A 236 18.01 8.21 3.34
N PHE A 237 18.06 9.06 4.34
CA PHE A 237 17.85 8.64 5.71
C PHE A 237 16.37 8.75 6.08
N GLU A 238 15.94 7.89 6.98
CA GLU A 238 14.57 7.83 7.48
C GLU A 238 14.57 7.75 9.00
N VAL A 239 13.63 8.45 9.62
CA VAL A 239 13.38 8.37 11.07
C VAL A 239 11.88 8.34 11.28
N GLY A 240 11.42 7.50 12.20
CA GLY A 240 10.01 7.34 12.50
C GLY A 240 9.74 7.16 13.99
N LEU A 241 8.58 7.62 14.40
CA LEU A 241 8.00 7.36 15.72
C LEU A 241 6.62 6.76 15.51
N ARG A 242 6.28 5.69 16.23
CA ARG A 242 4.96 5.07 16.18
C ARG A 242 4.54 4.66 17.59
N GLY A 243 3.31 5.01 17.95
CA GLY A 243 2.64 4.53 19.17
C GLY A 243 1.42 3.73 18.78
N GLU A 244 1.23 2.56 19.41
CA GLU A 244 0.12 1.66 19.16
C GLU A 244 -0.44 1.16 20.49
N GLY A 245 -1.76 1.04 20.58
CA GLY A 245 -2.45 0.31 21.64
C GLY A 245 -3.32 -0.75 21.01
N HIS A 246 -3.11 -2.00 21.40
CA HIS A 246 -3.80 -3.18 20.89
C HIS A 246 -4.66 -3.81 21.97
N TRP A 247 -5.88 -4.21 21.59
CA TRP A 247 -6.79 -4.99 22.41
C TRP A 247 -7.25 -6.18 21.58
N LEU A 248 -6.83 -7.38 22.00
CA LEU A 248 -7.19 -8.62 21.32
C LEU A 248 -8.43 -9.23 21.95
N ASP A 249 -9.34 -9.74 21.10
CA ASP A 249 -10.58 -10.38 21.51
C ASP A 249 -10.93 -11.52 20.51
N HIS A 250 -12.08 -12.15 20.69
CA HIS A 250 -12.57 -13.27 19.91
C HIS A 250 -12.50 -13.00 18.40
N GLY A 251 -11.84 -13.91 17.67
CA GLY A 251 -11.84 -13.90 16.21
C GLY A 251 -13.17 -14.38 15.62
N ARG A 252 -13.46 -13.93 14.40
CA ARG A 252 -14.73 -14.24 13.69
C ARG A 252 -14.47 -14.79 12.29
N VAL A 253 -13.60 -15.77 12.15
CA VAL A 253 -13.41 -16.48 10.88
C VAL A 253 -14.34 -17.68 10.85
N GLY A 254 -15.22 -17.76 9.85
CA GLY A 254 -16.20 -18.82 9.73
C GLY A 254 -15.57 -20.21 9.65
N GLY A 255 -16.00 -21.09 10.55
CA GLY A 255 -15.49 -22.48 10.59
C GLY A 255 -14.17 -22.68 11.36
N GLN A 256 -13.52 -21.59 11.79
CA GLN A 256 -12.25 -21.65 12.53
C GLN A 256 -12.45 -21.28 14.01
N PRO A 257 -11.75 -21.97 14.95
CA PRO A 257 -11.82 -21.60 16.35
C PRO A 257 -11.16 -20.25 16.60
N SER A 258 -11.66 -19.53 17.61
CA SER A 258 -10.93 -18.38 18.13
C SER A 258 -9.70 -18.85 18.94
N MET A 259 -8.64 -18.07 18.92
CA MET A 259 -7.33 -18.42 19.48
C MET A 259 -7.37 -18.71 21.00
N GLU A 260 -8.29 -18.09 21.75
CA GLU A 260 -8.51 -18.35 23.17
C GLU A 260 -9.50 -19.52 23.45
N SER A 261 -10.10 -20.08 22.42
CA SER A 261 -11.07 -21.20 22.56
C SER A 261 -10.41 -22.43 23.18
N PRO A 262 -11.10 -23.20 24.02
CA PRO A 262 -10.60 -24.49 24.51
C PRO A 262 -10.26 -25.50 23.40
N SER A 263 -10.76 -25.32 22.19
CA SER A 263 -10.44 -26.14 21.01
C SER A 263 -9.17 -25.72 20.29
N ALA A 264 -8.63 -24.53 20.56
CA ALA A 264 -7.36 -24.08 20.03
C ALA A 264 -6.17 -24.75 20.73
N PRO A 265 -5.01 -24.87 20.10
CA PRO A 265 -3.78 -25.36 20.75
C PRO A 265 -3.44 -24.56 22.03
N ALA A 266 -2.92 -25.22 23.04
CA ALA A 266 -2.67 -24.61 24.35
C ALA A 266 -1.62 -23.50 24.33
N ASP A 267 -0.63 -23.61 23.45
CA ASP A 267 0.39 -22.59 23.18
C ASP A 267 -0.21 -21.35 22.51
N PHE A 268 -1.19 -21.51 21.62
CA PHE A 268 -1.91 -20.38 21.00
C PHE A 268 -2.73 -19.63 22.06
N GLN A 269 -3.44 -20.36 22.93
CA GLN A 269 -4.18 -19.76 24.05
C GLN A 269 -3.25 -19.00 25.00
N PHE A 270 -2.03 -19.50 25.22
CA PHE A 270 -1.02 -18.81 26.03
C PHE A 270 -0.57 -17.52 25.39
N LEU A 271 -0.14 -17.55 24.13
CA LEU A 271 0.27 -16.35 23.35
C LEU A 271 -0.83 -15.28 23.30
N PHE A 272 -2.08 -15.71 23.12
CA PHE A 272 -3.21 -14.79 23.13
C PHE A 272 -3.35 -14.07 24.47
N ARG A 273 -3.31 -14.81 25.60
CA ARG A 273 -3.47 -14.23 26.94
C ARG A 273 -2.36 -13.26 27.31
N GLU A 274 -1.12 -13.55 26.93
CA GLU A 274 0.02 -12.67 27.17
C GLU A 274 -0.05 -11.38 26.32
N SER A 275 -0.85 -11.37 25.23
CA SER A 275 -0.92 -10.27 24.28
C SER A 275 -2.28 -9.57 24.24
N GLN A 276 -3.19 -9.82 25.20
CA GLN A 276 -4.56 -9.28 25.16
C GLN A 276 -4.63 -7.74 25.17
N GLU A 277 -3.79 -7.12 25.96
CA GLU A 277 -3.73 -5.66 26.08
C GLU A 277 -2.26 -5.21 26.01
N VAL A 278 -1.83 -4.69 24.86
CA VAL A 278 -0.44 -4.31 24.66
C VAL A 278 -0.36 -2.90 24.07
N ALA A 279 0.39 -2.04 24.71
CA ALA A 279 0.82 -0.75 24.13
C ALA A 279 2.28 -0.84 23.70
N LEU A 280 2.58 -0.36 22.50
CA LEU A 280 3.90 -0.37 21.89
C LEU A 280 4.31 1.04 21.49
N GLY A 281 5.53 1.42 21.86
CA GLY A 281 6.18 2.64 21.42
C GLY A 281 7.43 2.33 20.60
N TRP A 282 7.41 2.68 19.32
CA TRP A 282 8.46 2.36 18.36
C TRP A 282 9.30 3.59 18.00
N LEU A 283 10.59 3.39 17.89
CA LEU A 283 11.54 4.32 17.26
C LEU A 283 12.16 3.61 16.05
N GLY A 284 11.93 4.16 14.86
CA GLY A 284 12.48 3.66 13.60
C GLY A 284 13.63 4.53 13.12
N ALA A 285 14.66 3.90 12.54
CA ALA A 285 15.73 4.57 11.81
C ALA A 285 16.16 3.72 10.61
N GLY A 286 16.41 4.35 9.47
CA GLY A 286 16.81 3.65 8.24
C GLY A 286 17.71 4.49 7.35
N LEU A 287 18.42 3.79 6.49
CA LEU A 287 19.22 4.37 5.41
C LEU A 287 19.03 3.53 4.15
N ARG A 288 18.77 4.21 3.02
CA ARG A 288 18.73 3.56 1.72
C ARG A 288 19.53 4.34 0.67
N TYR A 289 20.15 3.62 -0.22
CA TYR A 289 20.62 4.11 -1.51
C TYR A 289 19.49 3.95 -2.51
N ASP A 290 19.05 5.03 -3.18
CA ASP A 290 17.88 5.02 -4.04
C ASP A 290 18.07 5.89 -5.28
N THR A 291 18.22 5.23 -6.42
CA THR A 291 18.40 5.84 -7.74
C THR A 291 17.17 5.72 -8.65
N ARG A 292 16.04 5.23 -8.11
CA ARG A 292 14.81 5.07 -8.88
C ARG A 292 14.28 6.41 -9.37
N ASP A 293 13.75 6.41 -10.58
CA ASP A 293 13.13 7.59 -11.21
C ASP A 293 11.79 7.98 -10.58
N SER A 294 11.12 7.07 -9.91
CA SER A 294 9.88 7.31 -9.16
C SER A 294 9.80 6.41 -7.93
N GLN A 295 9.19 6.92 -6.88
CA GLN A 295 8.92 6.13 -5.67
C GLN A 295 7.61 5.33 -5.76
N ARG A 296 6.69 5.75 -6.62
CA ARG A 296 5.35 5.16 -6.71
C ARG A 296 5.19 4.15 -7.83
N ASN A 297 5.87 4.38 -8.93
CA ASN A 297 5.84 3.51 -10.11
C ASN A 297 7.15 3.67 -10.89
N PRO A 298 8.24 3.10 -10.38
CA PRO A 298 9.55 3.21 -11.03
C PRO A 298 9.58 2.44 -12.34
N TYR A 299 10.22 3.06 -13.34
CA TYR A 299 10.52 2.41 -14.62
C TYR A 299 11.96 1.95 -14.72
N ARG A 300 12.84 2.49 -13.87
CA ARG A 300 14.24 2.10 -13.79
C ARG A 300 14.86 2.52 -12.46
N GLY A 301 15.98 1.90 -12.15
CA GLY A 301 16.82 2.27 -11.00
C GLY A 301 16.85 1.19 -9.93
N THR A 302 17.63 1.47 -8.92
CA THR A 302 17.94 0.56 -7.81
C THR A 302 17.59 1.25 -6.50
N ALA A 303 17.01 0.49 -5.56
CA ALA A 303 16.95 0.90 -4.17
C ALA A 303 17.45 -0.25 -3.30
N VAL A 304 18.40 0.04 -2.41
CA VAL A 304 18.95 -0.92 -1.45
C VAL A 304 19.04 -0.23 -0.10
N GLY A 305 18.55 -0.85 0.94
CA GLY A 305 18.55 -0.22 2.24
C GLY A 305 18.31 -1.16 3.40
N GLY A 306 18.37 -0.58 4.59
CA GLY A 306 18.03 -1.27 5.81
C GLY A 306 17.49 -0.31 6.85
N SER A 307 16.71 -0.86 7.76
CA SER A 307 16.14 -0.13 8.89
C SER A 307 16.13 -0.97 10.16
N ILE A 308 16.00 -0.27 11.26
CA ILE A 308 15.76 -0.82 12.59
C ILE A 308 14.52 -0.13 13.13
N ASP A 309 13.53 -0.91 13.54
CA ASP A 309 12.36 -0.47 14.29
C ASP A 309 12.45 -1.06 15.69
N ALA A 310 12.76 -0.25 16.68
CA ALA A 310 12.93 -0.64 18.08
C ALA A 310 11.67 -0.34 18.89
N ALA A 311 11.03 -1.36 19.45
CA ALA A 311 9.96 -1.24 20.45
C ALA A 311 10.60 -0.95 21.81
N LEU A 312 10.80 0.32 22.11
CA LEU A 312 11.49 0.79 23.33
C LEU A 312 10.56 0.92 24.53
N ALA A 313 9.25 0.90 24.31
CA ALA A 313 8.25 0.96 25.35
C ALA A 313 7.16 -0.07 25.05
N GLN A 314 6.98 -1.03 25.96
CA GLN A 314 5.91 -2.02 25.95
C GLN A 314 5.20 -2.01 27.31
N THR A 315 3.96 -2.46 27.36
CA THR A 315 3.14 -2.42 28.59
C THR A 315 3.77 -3.23 29.73
N ASP A 316 4.43 -4.35 29.43
CA ASP A 316 5.11 -5.24 30.35
C ASP A 316 6.54 -4.81 30.71
N GLY A 317 7.05 -3.76 30.03
CA GLY A 317 8.41 -3.24 30.20
C GLY A 317 9.45 -3.98 29.38
N ASP A 318 9.06 -4.95 28.56
CA ASP A 318 9.94 -5.63 27.64
C ASP A 318 10.38 -4.73 26.49
N VAL A 319 11.42 -5.14 25.78
CA VAL A 319 11.95 -4.43 24.61
C VAL A 319 12.23 -5.42 23.49
N GLY A 320 11.99 -4.97 22.28
CA GLY A 320 12.31 -5.77 21.08
C GLY A 320 12.66 -4.89 19.91
N ALA A 321 13.16 -5.48 18.85
CA ALA A 321 13.48 -4.75 17.62
C ALA A 321 13.23 -5.61 16.39
N ILE A 322 12.90 -4.97 15.28
CA ILE A 322 12.83 -5.56 13.95
C ILE A 322 13.91 -4.91 13.09
N TYR A 323 14.78 -5.72 12.50
CA TYR A 323 15.79 -5.32 11.53
C TYR A 323 15.28 -5.68 10.15
N SER A 324 15.26 -4.73 9.23
CA SER A 324 14.81 -4.95 7.87
C SER A 324 15.92 -4.64 6.89
N LEU A 325 16.08 -5.49 5.87
CA LEU A 325 16.94 -5.26 4.71
C LEU A 325 16.10 -5.44 3.46
N PHE A 326 16.32 -4.60 2.45
CA PHE A 326 15.64 -4.75 1.17
C PHE A 326 16.55 -4.36 0.00
N ALA A 327 16.23 -4.89 -1.17
CA ALA A 327 16.85 -4.54 -2.43
C ALA A 327 15.82 -4.61 -3.56
N ASP A 328 15.64 -3.50 -4.26
CA ASP A 328 14.80 -3.38 -5.45
C ASP A 328 15.67 -3.08 -6.66
N GLN A 329 15.38 -3.73 -7.78
CA GLN A 329 15.95 -3.41 -9.06
C GLN A 329 14.88 -3.37 -10.13
N VAL A 330 14.78 -2.27 -10.86
CA VAL A 330 13.82 -2.11 -11.95
C VAL A 330 14.54 -1.81 -13.25
N PHE A 331 14.21 -2.58 -14.28
CA PHE A 331 14.73 -2.43 -15.63
C PHE A 331 13.60 -2.06 -16.57
N THR A 332 13.82 -1.07 -17.41
CA THR A 332 12.99 -0.81 -18.57
C THR A 332 13.18 -1.94 -19.58
N VAL A 333 12.09 -2.51 -20.06
CA VAL A 333 12.09 -3.55 -21.09
C VAL A 333 11.32 -3.10 -22.31
N TRP A 334 11.52 -3.78 -23.42
CA TRP A 334 10.84 -3.47 -24.66
C TRP A 334 9.33 -3.72 -24.51
N PRO A 335 8.46 -2.76 -24.88
CA PRO A 335 7.01 -2.91 -24.77
C PRO A 335 6.50 -3.96 -25.77
N ILE A 336 5.56 -4.81 -25.29
CA ILE A 336 4.97 -5.88 -26.11
C ILE A 336 3.65 -5.43 -26.72
N PHE A 337 2.84 -4.67 -25.98
CA PHE A 337 1.44 -4.36 -26.36
C PHE A 337 1.24 -2.90 -26.80
N HIS A 338 2.27 -2.08 -26.83
CA HIS A 338 2.20 -0.66 -27.20
C HIS A 338 3.51 -0.17 -27.82
N ASP A 339 3.49 1.07 -28.34
CA ASP A 339 4.62 1.67 -29.05
C ASP A 339 5.76 2.20 -28.15
N GLY A 340 5.57 2.15 -26.81
CA GLY A 340 6.57 2.63 -25.84
C GLY A 340 6.61 4.16 -25.69
N GLY A 341 5.78 4.90 -26.42
CA GLY A 341 5.78 6.34 -26.40
C GLY A 341 7.01 6.99 -27.09
N THR A 342 7.21 8.28 -26.89
CA THR A 342 8.29 9.06 -27.48
C THR A 342 9.19 9.65 -26.40
N LYS A 343 10.43 10.03 -26.78
CA LYS A 343 11.38 10.69 -25.88
C LYS A 343 10.97 12.12 -25.52
N ASP A 344 10.08 12.72 -26.34
CA ASP A 344 9.64 14.11 -26.21
C ASP A 344 8.44 14.24 -25.27
N GLU A 345 8.12 13.17 -24.53
CA GLU A 345 7.01 13.18 -23.57
C GLU A 345 7.47 12.90 -22.14
N GLU A 346 6.84 13.59 -21.24
CA GLU A 346 7.03 13.36 -19.79
C GLU A 346 6.40 12.02 -19.40
N ASN A 347 7.20 11.14 -18.79
CA ASN A 347 6.76 9.84 -18.31
C ASN A 347 6.09 8.98 -19.41
N PRO A 348 6.80 8.59 -20.48
CA PRO A 348 6.25 7.75 -21.55
C PRO A 348 5.79 6.39 -21.00
N PRO A 349 4.79 5.74 -21.63
CA PRO A 349 4.40 4.39 -21.23
C PRO A 349 5.57 3.44 -21.39
N THR A 350 5.91 2.73 -20.33
CA THR A 350 7.12 1.90 -20.25
C THR A 350 6.79 0.59 -19.57
N ASP A 351 7.16 -0.51 -20.20
CA ASP A 351 7.11 -1.83 -19.58
C ASP A 351 8.37 -2.06 -18.74
N THR A 352 8.24 -2.79 -17.65
CA THR A 352 9.34 -2.99 -16.71
C THR A 352 9.45 -4.44 -16.24
N LEU A 353 10.68 -4.85 -15.98
CA LEU A 353 11.00 -6.05 -15.22
C LEU A 353 11.56 -5.61 -13.86
N ALA A 354 10.87 -5.95 -12.81
CA ALA A 354 11.20 -5.60 -11.45
C ALA A 354 11.61 -6.82 -10.64
N PHE A 355 12.62 -6.64 -9.79
CA PHE A 355 13.08 -7.62 -8.82
C PHE A 355 13.04 -6.99 -7.44
N HIS A 356 12.62 -7.76 -6.48
CA HIS A 356 12.55 -7.39 -5.07
C HIS A 356 13.16 -8.48 -4.21
N PHE A 357 13.82 -8.06 -3.16
CA PHE A 357 14.25 -8.91 -2.06
C PHE A 357 14.04 -8.17 -0.75
N GLU A 358 13.50 -8.83 0.24
CA GLU A 358 13.48 -8.32 1.60
C GLU A 358 13.77 -9.42 2.62
N SER A 359 14.30 -9.02 3.77
CA SER A 359 14.47 -9.87 4.94
C SER A 359 14.19 -9.06 6.19
N ARG A 360 13.45 -9.66 7.11
CA ARG A 360 13.14 -9.07 8.43
C ARG A 360 13.54 -10.05 9.50
N LEU A 361 14.21 -9.53 10.55
CA LEU A 361 14.63 -10.32 11.71
C LEU A 361 14.13 -9.60 12.96
N SER A 362 13.53 -10.31 13.89
CA SER A 362 13.20 -9.78 15.20
C SER A 362 14.21 -10.20 16.26
N SER A 363 14.30 -9.42 17.31
CA SER A 363 15.09 -9.73 18.50
C SER A 363 14.42 -9.16 19.74
N GLY A 364 14.73 -9.73 20.90
CA GLY A 364 14.09 -9.37 22.16
C GLY A 364 12.70 -9.98 22.28
N ASP A 365 11.88 -9.43 23.16
CA ASP A 365 10.53 -9.92 23.42
C ASP A 365 9.50 -9.01 22.73
N LEU A 366 8.95 -9.52 21.63
CA LEU A 366 7.84 -8.89 20.91
C LEU A 366 6.58 -9.73 21.06
N PRO A 367 5.39 -9.11 21.25
CA PRO A 367 4.15 -9.86 21.22
C PRO A 367 3.99 -10.59 19.88
N PHE A 368 3.33 -11.75 19.91
CA PHE A 368 3.27 -12.63 18.73
C PHE A 368 2.79 -11.91 17.47
N PHE A 369 1.82 -10.98 17.58
CA PHE A 369 1.26 -10.25 16.45
C PHE A 369 2.21 -9.22 15.84
N ALA A 370 3.27 -8.80 16.57
CA ALA A 370 4.26 -7.84 16.10
C ALA A 370 5.48 -8.48 15.41
N ARG A 371 5.64 -9.81 15.51
CA ARG A 371 6.75 -10.54 14.86
C ARG A 371 6.64 -10.49 13.34
N PRO A 372 7.75 -10.63 12.61
CA PRO A 372 7.76 -10.71 11.15
C PRO A 372 6.81 -11.78 10.60
N THR A 373 6.14 -11.47 9.48
CA THR A 373 5.17 -12.38 8.83
C THR A 373 5.46 -12.52 7.36
N LEU A 374 5.03 -13.64 6.78
CA LEU A 374 5.05 -13.92 5.36
C LEU A 374 3.65 -14.34 4.90
N GLY A 375 3.24 -13.89 3.72
CA GLY A 375 1.89 -14.05 3.16
C GLY A 375 1.06 -12.76 3.24
N GLY A 376 0.32 -12.46 2.20
CA GLY A 376 -0.57 -11.31 2.12
C GLY A 376 -0.49 -10.54 0.81
N SER A 377 -0.98 -9.32 0.80
CA SER A 377 -1.14 -8.54 -0.44
C SER A 377 0.16 -7.95 -0.99
N GLU A 378 1.23 -7.93 -0.22
CA GLU A 378 2.50 -7.31 -0.65
C GLU A 378 3.57 -8.36 -0.93
N ILE A 379 3.63 -9.42 -0.14
CA ILE A 379 4.62 -10.49 -0.24
C ILE A 379 3.93 -11.84 -0.19
N GLN A 380 4.31 -12.78 -1.07
CA GLN A 380 3.68 -14.10 -1.15
C GLN A 380 2.17 -14.00 -1.34
N ARG A 381 1.79 -13.29 -2.40
CA ARG A 381 0.39 -12.93 -2.73
C ARG A 381 -0.53 -14.12 -3.01
N GLY A 382 0.02 -15.33 -3.19
CA GLY A 382 -0.74 -16.57 -3.29
C GLY A 382 -1.29 -17.09 -1.96
N PHE A 383 -0.86 -16.49 -0.83
CA PHE A 383 -1.26 -16.90 0.52
C PHE A 383 -2.03 -15.81 1.25
N ILE A 384 -2.79 -16.20 2.24
CA ILE A 384 -3.52 -15.25 3.10
C ILE A 384 -2.55 -14.45 3.98
N GLU A 385 -3.00 -13.31 4.47
CA GLU A 385 -2.19 -12.40 5.29
C GLU A 385 -1.70 -13.09 6.57
N GLY A 386 -0.38 -13.09 6.78
CA GLY A 386 0.26 -13.64 7.97
C GLY A 386 0.20 -15.16 8.06
N ARG A 387 0.18 -15.89 6.94
CA ARG A 387 0.16 -17.34 6.90
C ARG A 387 1.32 -17.97 7.66
N TRP A 388 2.51 -17.40 7.57
CA TRP A 388 3.65 -17.77 8.39
C TRP A 388 4.11 -16.61 9.24
N ARG A 389 4.66 -16.96 10.39
CA ARG A 389 5.17 -16.00 11.37
C ARG A 389 6.34 -16.63 12.11
N ASP A 390 7.45 -15.89 12.19
CA ASP A 390 8.61 -16.33 12.96
C ASP A 390 9.52 -15.13 13.29
N ASP A 391 10.64 -15.38 13.97
CA ASP A 391 11.60 -14.31 14.29
C ASP A 391 12.40 -13.85 13.08
N ALA A 392 12.51 -14.66 12.03
CA ALA A 392 13.15 -14.28 10.79
C ALA A 392 12.26 -14.66 9.59
N VAL A 393 12.14 -13.73 8.63
CA VAL A 393 11.47 -13.97 7.34
C VAL A 393 12.29 -13.38 6.20
N TRP A 394 12.17 -13.96 5.01
CA TRP A 394 12.67 -13.38 3.78
C TRP A 394 11.72 -13.63 2.63
N SER A 395 11.76 -12.76 1.63
CA SER A 395 11.03 -12.91 0.38
C SER A 395 11.84 -12.36 -0.78
N ALA A 396 11.71 -13.00 -1.93
CA ALA A 396 12.17 -12.47 -3.20
C ALA A 396 11.06 -12.56 -4.23
N ALA A 397 10.92 -11.55 -5.05
CA ALA A 397 9.89 -11.47 -6.08
C ALA A 397 10.47 -11.00 -7.41
N THR A 398 9.90 -11.48 -8.49
CA THR A 398 10.11 -10.94 -9.83
C THR A 398 8.76 -10.63 -10.44
N GLU A 399 8.67 -9.48 -11.13
CA GLU A 399 7.41 -9.00 -11.70
C GLU A 399 7.64 -8.33 -13.04
N TYR A 400 7.02 -8.85 -14.11
CA TYR A 400 6.94 -8.18 -15.40
C TYR A 400 5.67 -7.35 -15.47
N ARG A 401 5.84 -6.02 -15.63
CA ARG A 401 4.78 -5.00 -15.61
C ARG A 401 4.62 -4.42 -17.00
N PHE A 402 3.41 -4.42 -17.53
CA PHE A 402 3.15 -3.94 -18.89
C PHE A 402 1.82 -3.21 -18.99
N TRP A 403 1.74 -2.31 -20.00
CA TRP A 403 0.55 -1.54 -20.27
C TRP A 403 -0.24 -2.15 -21.43
N LEU A 404 -1.54 -2.40 -21.20
CA LEU A 404 -2.49 -2.83 -22.22
C LEU A 404 -3.15 -1.63 -22.91
N LEU A 405 -3.44 -0.59 -22.14
CA LEU A 405 -3.99 0.68 -22.61
C LEU A 405 -3.08 1.83 -22.10
N PRO A 406 -2.08 2.22 -22.91
CA PRO A 406 -1.03 3.15 -22.44
C PRO A 406 -1.49 4.61 -22.39
N ARG A 407 -2.60 4.99 -23.03
CA ARG A 407 -3.06 6.37 -23.17
C ARG A 407 -4.40 6.65 -22.52
N GLY A 408 -5.06 5.68 -21.98
CA GLY A 408 -6.29 5.80 -21.22
C GLY A 408 -7.40 6.63 -21.83
N PHE A 409 -8.40 7.00 -21.02
CA PHE A 409 -9.58 7.73 -21.43
C PHE A 409 -10.23 8.47 -20.25
N THR A 410 -11.07 9.45 -20.58
CA THR A 410 -11.84 10.18 -19.57
C THR A 410 -13.11 9.44 -19.23
N VAL A 411 -13.31 9.19 -17.95
CA VAL A 411 -14.51 8.55 -17.42
C VAL A 411 -15.57 9.59 -17.07
N TRP A 412 -15.14 10.73 -16.53
CA TRP A 412 -15.98 11.82 -16.08
C TRP A 412 -15.28 13.17 -16.35
N ARG A 413 -16.00 14.29 -16.29
CA ARG A 413 -15.48 15.64 -16.58
C ARG A 413 -14.13 15.96 -15.93
N HIS A 414 -13.83 15.34 -14.79
CA HIS A 414 -12.65 15.62 -13.99
C HIS A 414 -11.86 14.37 -13.60
N ILE A 415 -12.24 13.19 -14.11
CA ILE A 415 -11.57 11.92 -13.77
C ILE A 415 -11.13 11.24 -15.05
N ARG A 416 -9.84 11.04 -15.16
CA ARG A 416 -9.20 10.33 -16.26
C ARG A 416 -8.54 9.05 -15.75
N ILE A 417 -8.88 7.91 -16.36
CA ILE A 417 -8.03 6.73 -16.31
C ILE A 417 -6.85 7.02 -17.23
N GLU A 418 -5.67 7.06 -16.69
CA GLU A 418 -4.46 7.39 -17.45
C GLU A 418 -3.94 6.18 -18.20
N ARG A 419 -3.84 5.05 -17.51
CA ARG A 419 -3.35 3.79 -18.09
C ARG A 419 -4.05 2.61 -17.47
N ILE A 420 -4.22 1.54 -18.25
CA ILE A 420 -4.62 0.22 -17.79
C ILE A 420 -3.52 -0.75 -18.18
N GLY A 421 -3.07 -1.54 -17.23
CA GLY A 421 -2.00 -2.51 -17.43
C GLY A 421 -2.24 -3.79 -16.64
N ALA A 422 -1.27 -4.66 -16.76
CA ALA A 422 -1.22 -5.89 -15.99
C ALA A 422 0.23 -6.20 -15.57
N ALA A 423 0.39 -7.17 -14.71
CA ALA A 423 1.67 -7.78 -14.42
C ALA A 423 1.53 -9.27 -14.25
N VAL A 424 2.63 -9.98 -14.45
CA VAL A 424 2.80 -11.36 -14.03
C VAL A 424 3.92 -11.41 -13.01
N PHE A 425 3.74 -12.22 -11.96
CA PHE A 425 4.71 -12.27 -10.87
C PHE A 425 5.00 -13.71 -10.43
N TYR A 426 6.17 -13.87 -9.87
CA TYR A 426 6.61 -15.07 -9.17
C TYR A 426 7.33 -14.64 -7.90
N GLU A 427 7.03 -15.30 -6.80
CA GLU A 427 7.54 -14.99 -5.46
C GLU A 427 8.03 -16.25 -4.77
N VAL A 428 9.11 -16.11 -4.03
CA VAL A 428 9.70 -17.16 -3.22
C VAL A 428 10.12 -16.58 -1.87
N GLY A 429 10.00 -17.35 -0.80
CA GLY A 429 10.38 -16.89 0.52
C GLY A 429 10.53 -18.02 1.51
N GLY A 430 10.76 -17.66 2.75
CA GLY A 430 10.89 -18.60 3.86
C GLY A 430 10.84 -17.89 5.20
N VAL A 431 10.61 -18.66 6.23
CA VAL A 431 10.60 -18.22 7.63
C VAL A 431 11.51 -19.12 8.46
N GLY A 432 12.00 -18.63 9.57
CA GLY A 432 12.90 -19.39 10.45
C GLY A 432 13.08 -18.72 11.81
N GLU A 433 13.52 -19.52 12.78
CA GLU A 433 13.78 -19.06 14.16
C GLU A 433 14.89 -18.00 14.24
N ASP A 434 15.83 -18.03 13.28
CA ASP A 434 16.94 -17.08 13.22
C ASP A 434 17.48 -16.91 11.78
N GLY A 435 18.31 -15.89 11.57
CA GLY A 435 18.90 -15.58 10.25
C GLY A 435 19.81 -16.69 9.70
N THR A 436 20.31 -17.63 10.50
CA THR A 436 21.19 -18.72 10.03
C THR A 436 20.39 -19.87 9.43
N ARG A 437 19.15 -20.09 9.87
CA ARG A 437 18.25 -21.12 9.38
C ARG A 437 17.32 -20.66 8.27
N LEU A 438 17.25 -19.36 8.05
CA LEU A 438 16.31 -18.69 7.16
C LEU A 438 16.27 -19.24 5.72
N PHE A 439 17.40 -19.73 5.20
CA PHE A 439 17.52 -20.26 3.83
C PHE A 439 17.59 -21.79 3.77
N HIS A 440 17.48 -22.48 4.90
CA HIS A 440 17.60 -23.95 4.98
C HIS A 440 16.27 -24.66 5.11
N GLU A 441 15.21 -23.90 5.41
CA GLU A 441 13.85 -24.43 5.54
C GLU A 441 13.15 -24.53 4.15
N SER A 442 11.97 -25.10 4.13
CA SER A 442 11.19 -25.28 2.91
C SER A 442 10.90 -23.94 2.22
N LEU A 443 11.13 -23.88 0.90
CA LEU A 443 10.81 -22.72 0.11
C LEU A 443 9.30 -22.59 -0.07
N ILE A 444 8.78 -21.43 0.30
CA ILE A 444 7.39 -21.02 0.10
C ILE A 444 7.31 -20.29 -1.23
N GLN A 445 6.39 -20.69 -2.11
CA GLN A 445 6.33 -20.17 -3.46
C GLN A 445 4.91 -19.71 -3.82
N SER A 446 4.81 -18.58 -4.47
CA SER A 446 3.57 -18.12 -5.08
C SER A 446 3.81 -17.50 -6.46
N TYR A 447 2.77 -17.49 -7.29
CA TYR A 447 2.80 -16.88 -8.62
C TYR A 447 1.42 -16.34 -8.96
N GLY A 448 1.35 -15.45 -9.93
CA GLY A 448 0.05 -14.91 -10.29
C GLY A 448 0.08 -13.80 -11.32
N VAL A 449 -1.08 -13.16 -11.41
CA VAL A 449 -1.31 -12.02 -12.30
C VAL A 449 -1.90 -10.86 -11.52
N SER A 450 -1.59 -9.63 -11.96
CA SER A 450 -2.07 -8.38 -11.36
C SER A 450 -2.72 -7.52 -12.44
N GLY A 451 -3.94 -7.05 -12.21
CA GLY A 451 -4.54 -5.96 -12.98
C GLY A 451 -4.15 -4.61 -12.37
N ARG A 452 -3.88 -3.61 -13.22
CA ARG A 452 -3.38 -2.29 -12.80
C ARG A 452 -4.12 -1.16 -13.48
N VAL A 453 -4.50 -0.15 -12.71
CA VAL A 453 -5.14 1.07 -13.22
C VAL A 453 -4.48 2.29 -12.60
N THR A 454 -4.02 3.23 -13.43
CA THR A 454 -3.55 4.52 -12.96
C THR A 454 -4.61 5.59 -13.20
N ILE A 455 -4.85 6.41 -12.20
CA ILE A 455 -5.81 7.52 -12.23
C ILE A 455 -5.05 8.80 -11.93
N GLU A 456 -5.34 9.85 -12.71
CA GLU A 456 -4.81 11.20 -12.50
C GLU A 456 -3.28 11.25 -12.33
N ARG A 457 -2.54 10.40 -13.03
CA ARG A 457 -1.07 10.34 -13.03
C ARG A 457 -0.43 10.04 -11.67
N ALA A 458 -1.22 9.70 -10.68
CA ALA A 458 -0.73 9.59 -9.32
C ALA A 458 -1.17 8.33 -8.59
N ALA A 459 -2.43 7.98 -8.72
CA ALA A 459 -2.99 6.86 -8.00
C ALA A 459 -2.89 5.58 -8.85
N LEU A 460 -2.10 4.64 -8.38
CA LEU A 460 -2.05 3.28 -8.92
C LEU A 460 -2.95 2.39 -8.06
N PHE A 461 -3.87 1.71 -8.70
CA PHE A 461 -4.69 0.66 -8.09
C PHE A 461 -4.27 -0.67 -8.68
N ARG A 462 -4.21 -1.69 -7.86
CA ARG A 462 -3.93 -3.07 -8.29
C ARG A 462 -4.95 -4.04 -7.73
N ALA A 463 -5.16 -5.12 -8.47
CA ALA A 463 -5.92 -6.30 -8.07
C ALA A 463 -5.09 -7.52 -8.42
N ASP A 464 -4.68 -8.29 -7.41
CA ASP A 464 -3.78 -9.42 -7.56
C ASP A 464 -4.56 -10.73 -7.42
N PHE A 465 -4.23 -11.67 -8.29
CA PHE A 465 -4.74 -13.04 -8.32
C PHE A 465 -3.54 -13.96 -8.14
N GLY A 466 -3.30 -14.36 -6.89
CA GLY A 466 -2.18 -15.18 -6.49
C GLY A 466 -2.56 -16.64 -6.35
N PHE A 467 -1.64 -17.53 -6.70
CA PHE A 467 -1.78 -18.98 -6.61
C PHE A 467 -0.60 -19.57 -5.85
N SER A 468 -0.87 -20.59 -5.07
CA SER A 468 0.11 -21.34 -4.29
C SER A 468 -0.32 -22.80 -4.18
N ASP A 469 0.40 -23.61 -3.45
CA ASP A 469 0.02 -24.98 -3.08
C ASP A 469 -1.20 -25.04 -2.14
N GLU A 470 -1.46 -23.96 -1.38
CA GLU A 470 -2.66 -23.84 -0.53
C GLU A 470 -3.88 -23.31 -1.31
N GLY A 471 -3.73 -22.94 -2.59
CA GLY A 471 -4.84 -22.57 -3.45
C GLY A 471 -4.74 -21.17 -4.05
N PHE A 472 -5.85 -20.45 -4.03
CA PHE A 472 -6.02 -19.14 -4.67
C PHE A 472 -6.29 -18.06 -3.63
N ASN A 473 -5.58 -16.95 -3.76
CA ASN A 473 -5.81 -15.75 -2.95
C ASN A 473 -6.04 -14.54 -3.86
N PHE A 474 -6.99 -13.69 -3.47
CA PHE A 474 -7.29 -12.42 -4.14
C PHE A 474 -6.99 -11.27 -3.20
N SER A 475 -6.27 -10.27 -3.69
CA SER A 475 -6.04 -9.03 -2.96
C SER A 475 -6.21 -7.81 -3.86
N ALA A 476 -6.50 -6.67 -3.25
CA ALA A 476 -6.57 -5.39 -3.93
C ALA A 476 -5.89 -4.32 -3.09
N GLY A 477 -5.18 -3.41 -3.73
CA GLY A 477 -4.40 -2.41 -3.02
C GLY A 477 -4.12 -1.15 -3.82
N PHE A 478 -3.49 -0.21 -3.15
CA PHE A 478 -2.97 1.04 -3.71
C PHE A 478 -1.45 0.96 -3.80
N GLY A 479 -0.89 1.44 -4.90
CA GLY A 479 0.55 1.36 -5.16
C GLY A 479 0.98 0.04 -5.76
N LEU A 480 2.29 -0.15 -5.84
CA LEU A 480 2.91 -1.41 -6.23
C LEU A 480 2.97 -2.33 -5.01
N SER A 481 3.22 -3.61 -5.23
CA SER A 481 3.53 -4.56 -4.16
C SER A 481 4.91 -4.27 -3.54
N PHE A 482 5.88 -3.82 -4.41
CA PHE A 482 7.23 -3.41 -4.02
C PHE A 482 7.80 -2.39 -5.00
#